data_13f10116607db6dde86330d4897db067
#
_entry.id   13f10116607db6dde86330d4897db067
#
_cell.length_a   1.000
_cell.length_b   1.000
_cell.length_c   1.000
_cell.angle_alpha   90.00
_cell.angle_beta   90.00
_cell.angle_gamma   90.00
#
_symmetry.space_group_name_H-M   'P 1'
#
loop_
_entity.id
_entity.type
_entity.pdbx_description
1 polymer ?
#
loop_
_entity_poly.entity_id
_entity_poly.type
_entity_poly.pdbx_seq_one_letter_code
_entity_poly.pdbx_strand_id
1 'polypeptide(L)'
;MMVDLRTLADEDFCYLTTTGRVTGAPHEIEIWFSLVPETRALYVLSGGGDRSDWVKNLHRNPEVRIAGERFGGQAREARDTDEDELARRLLVDKYESSPGRLENWRRTALPVVVDLAE
;
A
#
# COMPACT_ATOMS: atom_id res chain seq x y z
N MET A 1 -4.09 -23.22 -7.98
CA MET A 1 -3.32 -23.18 -6.73
C MET A 1 -3.49 -21.84 -6.05
N MET A 2 -3.82 -21.87 -4.78
CA MET A 2 -4.00 -20.63 -4.02
C MET A 2 -2.65 -20.04 -3.64
N VAL A 3 -2.47 -18.75 -3.89
CA VAL A 3 -1.30 -18.06 -3.39
C VAL A 3 -1.58 -17.66 -1.96
N ASP A 4 -0.64 -17.99 -1.07
CA ASP A 4 -0.82 -17.72 0.35
C ASP A 4 -0.51 -16.25 0.66
N LEU A 5 -1.55 -15.50 1.07
CA LEU A 5 -1.39 -14.10 1.47
C LEU A 5 -0.49 -13.94 2.68
N ARG A 6 -0.40 -14.96 3.53
CA ARG A 6 0.50 -14.90 4.69
C ARG A 6 1.96 -14.87 4.26
N THR A 7 2.30 -15.58 3.19
CA THR A 7 3.65 -15.53 2.64
C THR A 7 3.96 -14.12 2.15
N LEU A 8 3.03 -13.50 1.45
CA LEU A 8 3.20 -12.10 1.02
C LEU A 8 3.34 -11.18 2.22
N ALA A 9 2.52 -11.37 3.26
CA ALA A 9 2.53 -10.50 4.44
C ALA A 9 3.89 -10.52 5.16
N ASP A 10 4.65 -11.60 5.04
CA ASP A 10 5.95 -11.74 5.70
C ASP A 10 7.10 -11.11 4.91
N GLU A 11 6.85 -10.62 3.70
CA GLU A 11 7.89 -9.99 2.90
C GLU A 11 8.26 -8.60 3.46
N ASP A 12 9.52 -8.20 3.27
CA ASP A 12 10.02 -6.91 3.76
C ASP A 12 9.48 -5.73 2.96
N PHE A 13 9.12 -5.95 1.72
CA PHE A 13 8.54 -4.93 0.83
C PHE A 13 7.78 -5.66 -0.28
N CYS A 14 7.01 -4.91 -1.04
CA CYS A 14 6.38 -5.47 -2.23
C CYS A 14 6.54 -4.52 -3.41
N TYR A 15 6.21 -5.03 -4.60
CA TYR A 15 6.16 -4.23 -5.80
C TYR A 15 4.70 -3.88 -6.07
N LEU A 16 4.44 -2.57 -6.20
CA LEU A 16 3.11 -2.05 -6.51
C LEU A 16 3.15 -1.52 -7.93
N THR A 17 2.26 -2.02 -8.77
CA THR A 17 2.14 -1.56 -10.15
C THR A 17 0.85 -0.78 -10.33
N THR A 18 0.98 0.47 -10.77
CA THR A 18 -0.16 1.33 -11.09
C THR A 18 -0.21 1.56 -12.59
N THR A 19 -1.36 2.03 -13.09
CA THR A 19 -1.51 2.40 -14.49
C THR A 19 -1.20 3.89 -14.64
N GLY A 20 -0.25 4.23 -15.51
CA GLY A 20 0.14 5.61 -15.74
C GLY A 20 -1.05 6.44 -16.23
N ARG A 21 -1.26 7.59 -15.60
CA ARG A 21 -2.42 8.44 -15.86
C ARG A 21 -2.34 9.18 -17.21
N VAL A 22 -1.15 9.25 -17.79
CA VAL A 22 -0.94 9.94 -19.07
C VAL A 22 -0.96 8.98 -20.24
N THR A 23 -0.13 7.92 -20.17
CA THR A 23 0.05 6.99 -21.31
C THR A 23 -0.68 5.66 -21.12
N GLY A 24 -1.12 5.32 -19.92
CA GLY A 24 -1.69 4.01 -19.63
C GLY A 24 -0.63 2.93 -19.42
N ALA A 25 0.65 3.28 -19.49
CA ALA A 25 1.72 2.31 -19.29
C ALA A 25 1.83 1.90 -17.81
N PRO A 26 2.21 0.64 -17.54
CA PRO A 26 2.40 0.21 -16.16
C PRO A 26 3.61 0.89 -15.51
N HIS A 27 3.45 1.28 -14.25
CA HIS A 27 4.51 1.86 -13.45
C HIS A 27 4.67 1.05 -12.17
N GLU A 28 5.81 0.41 -12.01
CA GLU A 28 6.11 -0.44 -10.85
C GLU A 28 7.03 0.29 -9.88
N ILE A 29 6.68 0.26 -8.59
CA ILE A 29 7.53 0.79 -7.54
C ILE A 29 7.72 -0.27 -6.44
N GLU A 30 8.85 -0.17 -5.75
CA GLU A 30 9.09 -0.94 -4.53
C GLU A 30 8.56 -0.13 -3.36
N ILE A 31 7.77 -0.75 -2.48
CA ILE A 31 7.11 -0.01 -1.41
C ILE A 31 6.99 -0.86 -0.14
N TRP A 32 7.08 -0.19 1.01
CA TRP A 32 6.81 -0.80 2.30
C TRP A 32 5.30 -0.96 2.46
N PHE A 33 4.88 -2.07 3.04
CA PHE A 33 3.47 -2.40 3.18
C PHE A 33 3.22 -3.21 4.44
N SER A 34 1.95 -3.28 4.83
CA SER A 34 1.48 -4.23 5.82
C SER A 34 0.17 -4.84 5.31
N LEU A 35 0.09 -6.15 5.36
CA LEU A 35 -1.07 -6.88 4.85
C LEU A 35 -1.76 -7.62 5.99
N VAL A 36 -3.07 -7.47 6.08
CA VAL A 36 -3.90 -8.26 7.00
C VAL A 36 -4.58 -9.34 6.15
N PRO A 37 -4.08 -10.59 6.18
CA PRO A 37 -4.60 -11.64 5.29
C PRO A 37 -6.08 -11.93 5.48
N GLU A 38 -6.57 -11.84 6.70
CA GLU A 38 -7.97 -12.17 7.04
C GLU A 38 -8.97 -11.27 6.33
N THR A 39 -8.61 -10.00 6.15
CA THR A 39 -9.48 -9.03 5.49
C THR A 39 -9.06 -8.75 4.04
N ARG A 40 -7.92 -9.27 3.63
CA ARG A 40 -7.30 -9.03 2.32
C ARG A 40 -6.96 -7.56 2.08
N ALA A 41 -6.81 -6.79 3.15
CA ALA A 41 -6.46 -5.38 3.06
C ALA A 41 -4.95 -5.20 3.18
N LEU A 42 -4.37 -4.51 2.21
CA LEU A 42 -2.95 -4.16 2.18
C LEU A 42 -2.83 -2.66 2.37
N TYR A 43 -1.99 -2.26 3.32
CA TYR A 43 -1.81 -0.86 3.69
C TYR A 43 -0.45 -0.36 3.28
N VAL A 44 -0.40 0.84 2.72
CA VAL A 44 0.83 1.54 2.37
C VAL A 44 0.72 3.01 2.79
N LEU A 45 1.86 3.66 2.95
CA LEU A 45 1.89 5.08 3.28
C LEU A 45 2.71 5.82 2.22
N SER A 46 2.16 6.92 1.69
CA SER A 46 2.88 7.76 0.74
C SER A 46 3.56 8.91 1.47
N GLY A 47 4.89 8.89 1.51
CA GLY A 47 5.66 9.99 2.11
C GLY A 47 5.49 11.31 1.37
N GLY A 48 5.24 11.26 0.07
CA GLY A 48 4.96 12.44 -0.75
C GLY A 48 3.49 12.86 -0.71
N GLY A 49 2.65 12.17 0.06
CA GLY A 49 1.23 12.44 0.12
C GLY A 49 0.56 12.22 -1.23
N ASP A 50 -0.34 13.11 -1.59
CA ASP A 50 -1.05 13.05 -2.87
C ASP A 50 -0.21 13.61 -4.04
N ARG A 51 1.01 14.05 -3.79
CA ARG A 51 1.92 14.54 -4.84
C ARG A 51 2.70 13.42 -5.50
N SER A 52 2.80 12.25 -4.87
CA SER A 52 3.51 11.11 -5.45
C SER A 52 2.84 10.68 -6.75
N ASP A 53 3.66 10.33 -7.76
CA ASP A 53 3.12 9.91 -9.06
C ASP A 53 2.22 8.71 -8.95
N TRP A 54 2.60 7.72 -8.13
CA TRP A 54 1.78 6.53 -7.99
C TRP A 54 0.42 6.82 -7.34
N VAL A 55 0.35 7.79 -6.42
CA VAL A 55 -0.93 8.21 -5.84
C VAL A 55 -1.79 8.92 -6.87
N LYS A 56 -1.18 9.79 -7.68
CA LYS A 56 -1.90 10.46 -8.77
C LYS A 56 -2.43 9.45 -9.78
N ASN A 57 -1.64 8.42 -10.08
CA ASN A 57 -2.08 7.34 -10.96
C ASN A 57 -3.29 6.62 -10.39
N LEU A 58 -3.30 6.36 -9.08
CA LEU A 58 -4.42 5.69 -8.41
C LEU A 58 -5.71 6.51 -8.43
N HIS A 59 -5.60 7.82 -8.33
CA HIS A 59 -6.77 8.69 -8.39
C HIS A 59 -7.43 8.63 -9.77
N ARG A 60 -6.63 8.38 -10.80
CA ARG A 60 -7.14 8.24 -12.18
C ARG A 60 -7.63 6.82 -12.44
N ASN A 61 -6.89 5.82 -11.98
CA ASN A 61 -7.22 4.41 -12.16
C ASN A 61 -6.85 3.65 -10.89
N PRO A 62 -7.83 3.26 -10.06
CA PRO A 62 -7.55 2.61 -8.78
C PRO A 62 -7.15 1.15 -8.90
N GLU A 63 -7.21 0.56 -10.08
CA GLU A 63 -6.82 -0.84 -10.26
C GLU A 63 -5.31 -0.98 -10.18
N VAL A 64 -4.84 -1.95 -9.39
CA VAL A 64 -3.40 -2.16 -9.17
C VAL A 64 -3.05 -3.63 -9.22
N ARG A 65 -1.74 -3.90 -9.37
CA ARG A 65 -1.16 -5.23 -9.22
C ARG A 65 -0.14 -5.19 -8.10
N ILE A 66 -0.05 -6.29 -7.36
CA ILE A 66 0.89 -6.44 -6.27
C ILE A 66 1.75 -7.68 -6.53
N ALA A 67 3.05 -7.57 -6.24
CA ALA A 67 4.00 -8.67 -6.43
C ALA A 67 4.03 -9.12 -7.90
N GLY A 68 4.21 -8.17 -8.81
CA GLY A 68 4.12 -8.39 -10.24
C GLY A 68 2.67 -8.62 -10.63
N GLU A 69 2.38 -9.73 -11.27
CA GLU A 69 1.03 -10.06 -11.70
C GLU A 69 0.30 -11.02 -10.73
N ARG A 70 0.91 -11.32 -9.59
CA ARG A 70 0.40 -12.38 -8.69
C ARG A 70 -0.91 -12.00 -8.02
N PHE A 71 -1.09 -10.71 -7.67
CA PHE A 71 -2.29 -10.25 -6.99
C PHE A 71 -2.83 -9.01 -7.66
N GLY A 72 -4.14 -8.96 -7.84
CA GLY A 72 -4.83 -7.76 -8.28
C GLY A 72 -5.59 -7.12 -7.13
N GLY A 73 -5.87 -5.83 -7.23
CA GLY A 73 -6.64 -5.15 -6.20
C GLY A 73 -7.13 -3.79 -6.64
N GLN A 74 -7.89 -3.16 -5.75
CA GLN A 74 -8.41 -1.81 -5.94
C GLN A 74 -7.90 -0.93 -4.82
N ALA A 75 -7.26 0.17 -5.18
CA ALA A 75 -6.72 1.11 -4.20
C ALA A 75 -7.76 2.17 -3.85
N ARG A 76 -7.71 2.62 -2.61
CA ARG A 76 -8.58 3.68 -2.11
C ARG A 76 -7.91 4.37 -0.93
N GLU A 77 -8.41 5.53 -0.56
CA GLU A 77 -7.98 6.15 0.67
C GLU A 77 -8.68 5.47 1.87
N ALA A 78 -8.17 5.72 3.07
CA ALA A 78 -8.78 5.18 4.28
C ALA A 78 -10.22 5.71 4.41
N ARG A 79 -11.13 4.84 4.83
CA ARG A 79 -12.57 5.18 4.94
C ARG A 79 -12.87 6.17 6.06
N ASP A 80 -12.13 6.05 7.14
CA ASP A 80 -12.38 6.81 8.34
C ASP A 80 -11.10 6.95 9.16
N THR A 81 -11.21 7.62 10.29
CA THR A 81 -10.09 7.87 11.18
C THR A 81 -9.49 6.58 11.74
N ASP A 82 -10.32 5.59 12.03
CA ASP A 82 -9.85 4.31 12.58
C ASP A 82 -9.02 3.54 11.57
N GLU A 83 -9.44 3.49 10.32
CA GLU A 83 -8.67 2.82 9.28
C GLU A 83 -7.39 3.57 8.95
N ASP A 84 -7.45 4.90 8.94
CA ASP A 84 -6.27 5.75 8.76
C ASP A 84 -5.22 5.45 9.84
N GLU A 85 -5.63 5.46 11.10
CA GLU A 85 -4.73 5.18 12.21
C GLU A 85 -4.22 3.75 12.20
N LEU A 86 -5.06 2.80 11.82
CA LEU A 86 -4.65 1.39 11.71
C LEU A 86 -3.52 1.25 10.68
N ALA A 87 -3.66 1.88 9.51
CA ALA A 87 -2.62 1.82 8.48
C ALA A 87 -1.29 2.35 9.01
N ARG A 88 -1.32 3.51 9.68
CA ARG A 88 -0.11 4.12 10.24
C ARG A 88 0.54 3.23 11.29
N ARG A 89 -0.26 2.69 12.20
CA ARG A 89 0.24 1.83 13.26
C ARG A 89 0.87 0.56 12.72
N LEU A 90 0.19 -0.10 11.77
CA LEU A 90 0.69 -1.35 11.21
C LEU A 90 2.02 -1.17 10.48
N LEU A 91 2.17 -0.09 9.72
CA LEU A 91 3.42 0.19 9.02
C LEU A 91 4.55 0.51 9.99
N VAL A 92 4.28 1.35 10.98
CA VAL A 92 5.30 1.70 11.98
C VAL A 92 5.71 0.46 12.78
N ASP A 93 4.75 -0.34 13.22
CA ASP A 93 5.05 -1.56 13.99
C ASP A 93 5.93 -2.53 13.20
N LYS A 94 5.73 -2.62 11.90
CA LYS A 94 6.50 -3.53 11.05
C LYS A 94 7.91 -3.03 10.77
N TYR A 95 8.09 -1.74 10.58
CA TYR A 95 9.34 -1.19 10.04
C TYR A 95 10.17 -0.36 10.99
N GLU A 96 9.60 0.10 12.11
CA GLU A 96 10.35 0.95 13.02
C GLU A 96 11.42 0.16 13.75
N SER A 97 12.69 0.57 13.60
CA SER A 97 13.83 -0.11 14.22
C SER A 97 14.09 0.37 15.65
N SER A 98 13.59 1.56 16.01
CA SER A 98 13.70 2.10 17.36
C SER A 98 12.56 3.09 17.59
N PRO A 99 12.13 3.28 18.86
CA PRO A 99 10.99 4.15 19.15
C PRO A 99 11.17 5.57 18.62
N GLY A 100 10.15 6.07 17.94
CA GLY A 100 10.13 7.44 17.42
C GLY A 100 10.84 7.66 16.11
N ARG A 101 11.54 6.66 15.58
CA ARG A 101 12.33 6.83 14.35
C ARG A 101 11.46 7.18 13.14
N LEU A 102 10.26 6.62 13.05
CA LEU A 102 9.34 6.86 11.93
C LEU A 102 8.21 7.83 12.29
N GLU A 103 8.33 8.58 13.37
CA GLU A 103 7.25 9.44 13.86
C GLU A 103 6.83 10.49 12.84
N ASN A 104 7.78 11.14 12.18
CA ASN A 104 7.44 12.14 11.17
C ASN A 104 6.70 11.53 10.00
N TRP A 105 7.19 10.39 9.51
CA TRP A 105 6.56 9.67 8.40
C TRP A 105 5.16 9.22 8.78
N ARG A 106 5.02 8.65 9.98
CA ARG A 106 3.70 8.24 10.49
C ARG A 106 2.70 9.39 10.49
N ARG A 107 3.14 10.57 10.90
CA ARG A 107 2.27 11.72 11.04
C ARG A 107 1.91 12.37 9.71
N THR A 108 2.84 12.41 8.76
CA THR A 108 2.68 13.22 7.55
C THR A 108 2.35 12.42 6.29
N ALA A 109 2.65 11.12 6.26
CA ALA A 109 2.41 10.30 5.08
C ALA A 109 0.91 10.05 4.87
N LEU A 110 0.53 9.84 3.61
CA LEU A 110 -0.86 9.57 3.25
C LEU A 110 -1.12 8.07 3.22
N PRO A 111 -2.09 7.57 4.01
CA PRO A 111 -2.45 6.15 3.94
C PRO A 111 -3.23 5.82 2.69
N VAL A 112 -2.86 4.72 2.05
CA VAL A 112 -3.61 4.15 0.93
C VAL A 112 -3.88 2.69 1.26
N VAL A 113 -5.10 2.26 0.99
CA VAL A 113 -5.53 0.88 1.24
C VAL A 113 -5.76 0.20 -0.10
N VAL A 114 -5.24 -1.01 -0.23
CA VAL A 114 -5.50 -1.84 -1.40
C VAL A 114 -6.33 -3.04 -0.96
N ASP A 115 -7.55 -3.13 -1.46
CA ASP A 115 -8.39 -4.30 -1.23
C ASP A 115 -8.04 -5.34 -2.29
N LEU A 116 -7.41 -6.43 -1.86
CA LEU A 116 -6.97 -7.47 -2.78
C LEU A 116 -8.14 -8.32 -3.25
N ALA A 117 -8.17 -8.59 -4.54
CA ALA A 117 -9.17 -9.45 -5.14
C ALA A 117 -8.98 -10.90 -4.69
N GLU A 118 -10.06 -11.62 -4.65
CA GLU A 118 -10.04 -13.05 -4.34
C GLU A 118 -9.53 -13.89 -5.51
#